data_7e7190a14b6e9098e5aa6d032f60c2bd
#
_entry.id   7e7190a14b6e9098e5aa6d032f60c2bd
#
_cell.length_a   1.000
_cell.length_b   1.000
_cell.length_c   1.000
_cell.angle_alpha   90.00
_cell.angle_beta   90.00
_cell.angle_gamma   90.00
#
_symmetry.space_group_name_H-M   'P 1'
#
loop_
_entity.id
_entity.type
_entity.pdbx_description
1 polymer ?
#
loop_
_entity_poly.entity_id
_entity_poly.type
_entity_poly.pdbx_seq_one_letter_code
_entity_poly.pdbx_strand_id
1 'polypeptide(L)'
;FLGVNRKKVMLLALGLFTISNVISMFTSNFTVLLIARILPAFLHPVYVSMAFTVAAASVSKEQAPKAVSKVFVGVSAGMVLGVPVTSFIASEVSFSMAMLFFTVANALVFVATILFIPSMPVKEKVSYGAQLSVLKKTTMWYSIIAVTLINGAMFGFFSYMSDYLKKVTEVPYNVISAVLLVYGLANIVGNVMAGKLLSINAKRSIILMPFALLVSYICLFIVGEWIGAMVIVILILGVLAGIASNNMQYMIADAAPEAPDFANGMFLTSANLGTTIGTAICGAFITEMGTRYSVFGSLFFLIASIVFVYLRVRVAHIRKQVNI
;
A
#
# COMPACT_ATOMS: atom_id res chain seq x y z
N PHE A 1 -17.61 -13.36 1.01
CA PHE A 1 -16.65 -14.44 1.37
C PHE A 1 -16.63 -14.75 2.87
N LEU A 2 -17.58 -14.24 3.66
CA LEU A 2 -17.71 -14.52 5.09
C LEU A 2 -17.95 -16.01 5.37
N GLY A 3 -17.08 -16.60 6.16
CA GLY A 3 -17.18 -18.02 6.53
C GLY A 3 -16.63 -19.00 5.49
N VAL A 4 -16.04 -18.50 4.41
CA VAL A 4 -15.33 -19.34 3.43
C VAL A 4 -13.88 -19.51 3.89
N ASN A 5 -13.33 -20.71 3.68
CA ASN A 5 -11.94 -21.01 3.98
C ASN A 5 -11.02 -20.03 3.22
N ARG A 6 -10.16 -19.31 3.95
CA ARG A 6 -9.27 -18.28 3.39
C ARG A 6 -8.39 -18.80 2.26
N LYS A 7 -7.85 -20.03 2.38
CA LYS A 7 -7.09 -20.67 1.31
C LYS A 7 -7.92 -20.81 0.02
N LYS A 8 -9.19 -21.22 0.11
CA LYS A 8 -10.05 -21.37 -1.07
C LYS A 8 -10.30 -20.02 -1.76
N VAL A 9 -10.49 -18.96 -0.99
CA VAL A 9 -10.69 -17.61 -1.55
C VAL A 9 -9.41 -17.08 -2.21
N MET A 10 -8.25 -17.31 -1.61
CA MET A 10 -6.96 -16.96 -2.21
C MET A 10 -6.74 -17.71 -3.53
N LEU A 11 -7.04 -19.01 -3.56
CA LEU A 11 -6.95 -19.83 -4.78
C LEU A 11 -7.93 -19.37 -5.85
N LEU A 12 -9.16 -19.02 -5.49
CA LEU A 12 -10.14 -18.45 -6.42
C LEU A 12 -9.59 -17.15 -7.07
N ALA A 13 -9.06 -16.25 -6.26
CA ALA A 13 -8.49 -15.01 -6.76
C ALA A 13 -7.30 -15.27 -7.71
N LEU A 14 -6.33 -16.06 -7.29
CA LEU A 14 -5.16 -16.40 -8.11
C LEU A 14 -5.53 -17.15 -9.38
N GLY A 15 -6.49 -18.07 -9.31
CA GLY A 15 -7.02 -18.78 -10.49
C GLY A 15 -7.65 -17.80 -11.47
N LEU A 16 -8.47 -16.86 -11.01
CA LEU A 16 -9.08 -15.84 -11.86
C LEU A 16 -8.02 -14.90 -12.46
N PHE A 17 -6.99 -14.49 -11.70
CA PHE A 17 -5.86 -13.72 -12.24
C PHE A 17 -5.11 -14.50 -13.34
N THR A 18 -4.85 -15.80 -13.11
CA THR A 18 -4.17 -16.66 -14.08
C THR A 18 -4.98 -16.78 -15.38
N ILE A 19 -6.27 -17.14 -15.28
CA ILE A 19 -7.18 -17.25 -16.44
C ILE A 19 -7.28 -15.92 -17.19
N SER A 20 -7.42 -14.82 -16.47
CA SER A 20 -7.48 -13.47 -17.05
C SER A 20 -6.22 -13.12 -17.84
N ASN A 21 -5.04 -13.47 -17.33
CA ASN A 21 -3.79 -13.24 -18.05
C ASN A 21 -3.67 -14.14 -19.29
N VAL A 22 -4.13 -15.38 -19.21
CA VAL A 22 -4.22 -16.29 -20.38
C VAL A 22 -5.15 -15.70 -21.46
N ILE A 23 -6.35 -15.26 -21.10
CA ILE A 23 -7.26 -14.59 -22.04
C ILE A 23 -6.59 -13.35 -22.66
N SER A 24 -5.93 -12.54 -21.83
CA SER A 24 -5.24 -11.33 -22.29
C SER A 24 -4.07 -11.62 -23.25
N MET A 25 -3.45 -12.80 -23.14
CA MET A 25 -2.37 -13.23 -24.02
C MET A 25 -2.84 -13.51 -25.45
N PHE A 26 -4.04 -14.05 -25.60
CA PHE A 26 -4.57 -14.51 -26.88
C PHE A 26 -5.56 -13.54 -27.55
N THR A 27 -6.07 -12.55 -26.83
CA THR A 27 -7.05 -11.61 -27.38
C THR A 27 -6.43 -10.38 -28.00
N SER A 28 -6.88 -9.99 -29.18
CA SER A 28 -6.66 -8.68 -29.78
C SER A 28 -7.86 -7.74 -29.62
N ASN A 29 -8.98 -8.22 -29.08
CA ASN A 29 -10.18 -7.43 -28.87
C ASN A 29 -10.09 -6.64 -27.57
N PHE A 30 -10.11 -5.29 -27.68
CA PHE A 30 -9.98 -4.39 -26.53
C PHE A 30 -11.06 -4.61 -25.46
N THR A 31 -12.31 -4.87 -25.87
CA THR A 31 -13.41 -5.10 -24.91
C THR A 31 -13.20 -6.39 -24.11
N VAL A 32 -12.75 -7.45 -24.74
CA VAL A 32 -12.41 -8.72 -24.07
C VAL A 32 -11.25 -8.50 -23.11
N LEU A 33 -10.20 -7.79 -23.53
CA LEU A 33 -9.06 -7.43 -22.71
C LEU A 33 -9.49 -6.62 -21.48
N LEU A 34 -10.36 -5.62 -21.67
CA LEU A 34 -10.86 -4.78 -20.59
C LEU A 34 -11.64 -5.59 -19.55
N ILE A 35 -12.56 -6.43 -19.99
CA ILE A 35 -13.35 -7.31 -19.10
C ILE A 35 -12.43 -8.27 -18.35
N ALA A 36 -11.49 -8.90 -19.04
CA ALA A 36 -10.51 -9.79 -18.43
C ALA A 36 -9.67 -9.10 -17.35
N ARG A 37 -9.41 -7.80 -17.46
CA ARG A 37 -8.67 -7.02 -16.46
C ARG A 37 -9.52 -6.52 -15.30
N ILE A 38 -10.78 -6.18 -15.55
CA ILE A 38 -11.70 -5.67 -14.53
C ILE A 38 -12.11 -6.77 -13.56
N LEU A 39 -12.44 -7.99 -14.06
CA LEU A 39 -12.94 -9.08 -13.23
C LEU A 39 -11.98 -9.46 -12.07
N PRO A 40 -10.68 -9.71 -12.29
CA PRO A 40 -9.76 -9.99 -11.20
C PRO A 40 -9.55 -8.81 -10.26
N ALA A 41 -9.66 -7.57 -10.75
CA ALA A 41 -9.47 -6.37 -9.95
C ALA A 41 -10.43 -6.32 -8.73
N PHE A 42 -11.65 -6.85 -8.86
CA PHE A 42 -12.58 -6.97 -7.73
C PHE A 42 -12.10 -7.94 -6.65
N LEU A 43 -11.30 -8.95 -7.01
CA LEU A 43 -10.77 -9.92 -6.04
C LEU A 43 -9.40 -9.52 -5.48
N HIS A 44 -8.72 -8.55 -6.08
CA HIS A 44 -7.42 -8.08 -5.62
C HIS A 44 -7.45 -7.60 -4.15
N PRO A 45 -8.36 -6.71 -3.73
CA PRO A 45 -8.43 -6.28 -2.32
C PRO A 45 -8.73 -7.44 -1.37
N VAL A 46 -9.55 -8.40 -1.80
CA VAL A 46 -9.88 -9.58 -1.01
C VAL A 46 -8.65 -10.47 -0.82
N TYR A 47 -7.90 -10.72 -1.89
CA TYR A 47 -6.65 -11.49 -1.83
C TYR A 47 -5.62 -10.84 -0.91
N VAL A 48 -5.37 -9.53 -1.07
CA VAL A 48 -4.38 -8.79 -0.26
C VAL A 48 -4.80 -8.74 1.21
N SER A 49 -6.09 -8.49 1.49
CA SER A 49 -6.63 -8.54 2.85
C SER A 49 -6.38 -9.89 3.51
N MET A 50 -6.65 -10.99 2.79
CA MET A 50 -6.40 -12.33 3.30
C MET A 50 -4.91 -12.64 3.46
N ALA A 51 -4.05 -12.16 2.58
CA ALA A 51 -2.61 -12.32 2.70
C ALA A 51 -2.08 -11.69 3.99
N PHE A 52 -2.53 -10.49 4.35
CA PHE A 52 -2.20 -9.84 5.63
C PHE A 52 -2.72 -10.65 6.82
N THR A 53 -3.98 -11.08 6.78
CA THR A 53 -4.58 -11.87 7.87
C THR A 53 -3.86 -13.20 8.06
N VAL A 54 -3.56 -13.93 6.98
CA VAL A 54 -2.85 -15.21 7.02
C VAL A 54 -1.43 -15.02 7.55
N ALA A 55 -0.72 -13.99 7.09
CA ALA A 55 0.62 -13.67 7.57
C ALA A 55 0.62 -13.37 9.08
N ALA A 56 -0.31 -12.54 9.54
CA ALA A 56 -0.44 -12.21 10.95
C ALA A 56 -0.81 -13.41 11.81
N ALA A 57 -1.72 -14.28 11.32
CA ALA A 57 -2.18 -15.47 12.04
C ALA A 57 -1.18 -16.63 12.06
N SER A 58 -0.13 -16.59 11.24
CA SER A 58 0.89 -17.64 11.16
C SER A 58 1.97 -17.54 12.25
N VAL A 59 1.96 -16.50 13.07
CA VAL A 59 2.96 -16.19 14.09
C VAL A 59 2.30 -15.74 15.39
N SER A 60 3.08 -15.53 16.47
CA SER A 60 2.57 -14.93 17.70
C SER A 60 2.13 -13.47 17.51
N LYS A 61 1.28 -12.95 18.41
CA LYS A 61 0.76 -11.56 18.32
C LYS A 61 1.88 -10.52 18.28
N GLU A 62 2.96 -10.74 19.02
CA GLU A 62 4.13 -9.87 19.10
C GLU A 62 4.90 -9.84 17.76
N GLN A 63 4.88 -10.94 17.03
CA GLN A 63 5.56 -11.08 15.74
C GLN A 63 4.67 -10.73 14.53
N ALA A 64 3.36 -10.56 14.72
CA ALA A 64 2.41 -10.28 13.66
C ALA A 64 2.80 -9.04 12.81
N PRO A 65 3.25 -7.90 13.37
CA PRO A 65 3.67 -6.76 12.56
C PRO A 65 4.87 -7.08 11.66
N LYS A 66 5.80 -7.91 12.14
CA LYS A 66 6.97 -8.36 11.37
C LYS A 66 6.58 -9.32 10.23
N ALA A 67 5.58 -10.17 10.44
CA ALA A 67 5.05 -11.05 9.41
C ALA A 67 4.32 -10.27 8.31
N VAL A 68 3.48 -9.30 8.71
CA VAL A 68 2.78 -8.40 7.78
C VAL A 68 3.77 -7.55 6.96
N SER A 69 4.83 -7.04 7.59
CA SER A 69 5.84 -6.26 6.87
C SER A 69 6.54 -7.06 5.77
N LYS A 70 6.70 -8.38 5.91
CA LYS A 70 7.22 -9.24 4.82
C LYS A 70 6.27 -9.29 3.62
N VAL A 71 4.96 -9.21 3.83
CA VAL A 71 4.00 -9.11 2.72
C VAL A 71 4.21 -7.78 1.97
N PHE A 72 4.38 -6.67 2.69
CA PHE A 72 4.70 -5.38 2.07
C PHE A 72 6.05 -5.39 1.33
N VAL A 73 7.06 -6.08 1.86
CA VAL A 73 8.33 -6.30 1.13
C VAL A 73 8.07 -6.99 -0.20
N GLY A 74 7.24 -8.04 -0.20
CA GLY A 74 6.84 -8.74 -1.44
C GLY A 74 6.12 -7.84 -2.43
N VAL A 75 5.17 -7.01 -1.95
CA VAL A 75 4.46 -6.02 -2.79
C VAL A 75 5.44 -5.02 -3.41
N SER A 76 6.33 -4.44 -2.61
CA SER A 76 7.33 -3.47 -3.09
C SER A 76 8.33 -4.10 -4.06
N ALA A 77 8.80 -5.31 -3.78
CA ALA A 77 9.68 -6.04 -4.70
C ALA A 77 8.98 -6.34 -6.02
N GLY A 78 7.70 -6.72 -5.99
CA GLY A 78 6.88 -6.92 -7.18
C GLY A 78 6.74 -5.65 -8.02
N MET A 79 6.57 -4.49 -7.39
CA MET A 79 6.51 -3.20 -8.10
C MET A 79 7.88 -2.81 -8.67
N VAL A 80 8.94 -2.94 -7.89
CA VAL A 80 10.30 -2.52 -8.27
C VAL A 80 10.91 -3.39 -9.36
N LEU A 81 10.66 -4.69 -9.33
CA LEU A 81 11.22 -5.66 -10.29
C LEU A 81 10.21 -6.03 -11.38
N GLY A 82 8.96 -6.24 -11.01
CA GLY A 82 7.92 -6.73 -11.92
C GLY A 82 7.57 -5.73 -13.01
N VAL A 83 7.41 -4.44 -12.66
CA VAL A 83 7.05 -3.42 -13.63
C VAL A 83 8.14 -3.23 -14.70
N PRO A 84 9.43 -3.01 -14.36
CA PRO A 84 10.49 -2.91 -15.37
C PRO A 84 10.65 -4.17 -16.23
N VAL A 85 10.64 -5.35 -15.61
CA VAL A 85 10.76 -6.62 -16.33
C VAL A 85 9.61 -6.79 -17.33
N THR A 86 8.39 -6.51 -16.90
CA THR A 86 7.21 -6.63 -17.76
C THR A 86 7.22 -5.60 -18.90
N SER A 87 7.62 -4.36 -18.60
CA SER A 87 7.75 -3.30 -19.61
C SER A 87 8.81 -3.65 -20.64
N PHE A 88 9.95 -4.19 -20.20
CA PHE A 88 11.01 -4.67 -21.09
C PHE A 88 10.50 -5.80 -22.01
N ILE A 89 9.84 -6.81 -21.45
CA ILE A 89 9.28 -7.90 -22.26
C ILE A 89 8.24 -7.36 -23.27
N ALA A 90 7.41 -6.41 -22.85
CA ALA A 90 6.36 -5.85 -23.70
C ALA A 90 6.96 -5.02 -24.86
N SER A 91 8.04 -4.27 -24.62
CA SER A 91 8.69 -3.43 -25.64
C SER A 91 9.59 -4.21 -26.58
N GLU A 92 10.38 -5.15 -26.06
CA GLU A 92 11.39 -5.84 -26.86
C GLU A 92 10.86 -7.12 -27.53
N VAL A 93 9.82 -7.75 -26.95
CA VAL A 93 9.27 -9.02 -27.49
C VAL A 93 7.83 -8.83 -27.95
N SER A 94 6.89 -8.77 -27.03
CA SER A 94 5.49 -8.50 -27.33
C SER A 94 4.64 -8.35 -26.06
N PHE A 95 3.46 -7.74 -26.21
CA PHE A 95 2.43 -7.69 -25.14
C PHE A 95 2.01 -9.10 -24.70
N SER A 96 1.84 -10.05 -25.64
CA SER A 96 1.46 -11.43 -25.31
C SER A 96 2.49 -12.13 -24.45
N MET A 97 3.79 -11.91 -24.70
CA MET A 97 4.86 -12.46 -23.85
C MET A 97 4.90 -11.83 -22.45
N ALA A 98 4.59 -10.54 -22.31
CA ALA A 98 4.42 -9.93 -21.00
C ALA A 98 3.23 -10.55 -20.25
N MET A 99 2.12 -10.86 -20.94
CA MET A 99 0.99 -11.57 -20.33
C MET A 99 1.34 -13.02 -19.96
N LEU A 100 2.15 -13.71 -20.76
CA LEU A 100 2.68 -15.02 -20.43
C LEU A 100 3.52 -14.98 -19.14
N PHE A 101 4.39 -13.98 -18.98
CA PHE A 101 5.15 -13.79 -17.77
C PHE A 101 4.26 -13.66 -16.53
N PHE A 102 3.21 -12.84 -16.59
CA PHE A 102 2.23 -12.75 -15.49
C PHE A 102 1.46 -14.04 -15.27
N THR A 103 1.09 -14.76 -16.35
CA THR A 103 0.42 -16.06 -16.26
C THR A 103 1.27 -17.06 -15.50
N VAL A 104 2.54 -17.20 -15.87
CA VAL A 104 3.49 -18.12 -15.21
C VAL A 104 3.71 -17.72 -13.74
N ALA A 105 3.93 -16.43 -13.47
CA ALA A 105 4.11 -15.95 -12.11
C ALA A 105 2.88 -16.24 -11.22
N ASN A 106 1.66 -15.96 -11.71
CA ASN A 106 0.43 -16.25 -10.96
C ASN A 106 0.19 -17.75 -10.79
N ALA A 107 0.47 -18.55 -11.81
CA ALA A 107 0.35 -20.01 -11.73
C ALA A 107 1.33 -20.61 -10.71
N LEU A 108 2.56 -20.13 -10.65
CA LEU A 108 3.53 -20.52 -9.64
C LEU A 108 3.06 -20.17 -8.22
N VAL A 109 2.53 -18.96 -8.01
CA VAL A 109 1.97 -18.55 -6.72
C VAL A 109 0.72 -19.35 -6.38
N PHE A 110 -0.12 -19.69 -7.36
CA PHE A 110 -1.29 -20.57 -7.18
C PHE A 110 -0.85 -21.94 -6.67
N VAL A 111 0.11 -22.59 -7.34
CA VAL A 111 0.67 -23.88 -6.92
C VAL A 111 1.32 -23.77 -5.53
N ALA A 112 2.13 -22.74 -5.30
CA ALA A 112 2.73 -22.50 -3.98
C ALA A 112 1.68 -22.33 -2.88
N THR A 113 0.57 -21.66 -3.18
CA THR A 113 -0.57 -21.52 -2.25
C THR A 113 -1.21 -22.87 -1.93
N ILE A 114 -1.34 -23.76 -2.92
CA ILE A 114 -1.83 -25.12 -2.69
C ILE A 114 -0.90 -25.89 -1.76
N LEU A 115 0.40 -25.81 -1.99
CA LEU A 115 1.38 -26.63 -1.30
C LEU A 115 1.73 -26.12 0.11
N PHE A 116 1.90 -24.79 0.27
CA PHE A 116 2.48 -24.21 1.47
C PHE A 116 1.46 -23.52 2.40
N ILE A 117 0.31 -23.07 1.90
CA ILE A 117 -0.70 -22.46 2.76
C ILE A 117 -1.59 -23.54 3.35
N PRO A 118 -1.66 -23.68 4.69
CA PRO A 118 -2.56 -24.64 5.32
C PRO A 118 -4.02 -24.26 5.12
N SER A 119 -4.92 -25.24 5.25
CA SER A 119 -6.35 -24.96 5.27
C SER A 119 -6.67 -24.11 6.51
N MET A 120 -7.28 -22.95 6.31
CA MET A 120 -7.63 -21.99 7.36
C MET A 120 -9.15 -21.74 7.34
N PRO A 121 -9.95 -22.70 7.83
CA PRO A 121 -11.37 -22.49 7.97
C PRO A 121 -11.64 -21.37 8.97
N VAL A 122 -12.62 -20.54 8.69
CA VAL A 122 -13.08 -19.51 9.61
C VAL A 122 -13.80 -20.21 10.77
N LYS A 123 -13.17 -20.28 11.93
CA LYS A 123 -13.70 -21.00 13.11
C LYS A 123 -14.98 -20.36 13.64
N GLU A 124 -15.08 -19.03 13.58
CA GLU A 124 -16.27 -18.28 13.97
C GLU A 124 -16.71 -17.40 12.82
N LYS A 125 -17.94 -17.60 12.35
CA LYS A 125 -18.55 -16.72 11.36
C LYS A 125 -18.92 -15.41 12.06
N VAL A 126 -18.03 -14.43 11.97
CA VAL A 126 -18.38 -13.08 12.42
C VAL A 126 -19.54 -12.59 11.57
N SER A 127 -20.70 -12.36 12.18
CA SER A 127 -21.90 -11.92 11.46
C SER A 127 -21.64 -10.58 10.75
N TYR A 128 -22.36 -10.28 9.68
CA TYR A 128 -22.27 -8.97 9.00
C TYR A 128 -22.49 -7.81 9.99
N GLY A 129 -23.44 -7.96 10.91
CA GLY A 129 -23.71 -6.98 11.94
C GLY A 129 -22.51 -6.75 12.89
N ALA A 130 -21.82 -7.82 13.28
CA ALA A 130 -20.63 -7.72 14.12
C ALA A 130 -19.45 -7.08 13.38
N GLN A 131 -19.27 -7.35 12.09
CA GLN A 131 -18.23 -6.66 11.28
C GLN A 131 -18.55 -5.18 11.11
N LEU A 132 -19.79 -4.82 10.80
CA LEU A 132 -20.22 -3.44 10.68
C LEU A 132 -20.20 -2.70 12.04
N SER A 133 -20.34 -3.42 13.16
CA SER A 133 -20.22 -2.82 14.50
C SER A 133 -18.84 -2.20 14.77
N VAL A 134 -17.81 -2.68 14.09
CA VAL A 134 -16.48 -2.08 14.14
C VAL A 134 -16.48 -0.62 13.68
N LEU A 135 -17.34 -0.26 12.72
CA LEU A 135 -17.53 1.11 12.26
C LEU A 135 -18.18 2.04 13.31
N LYS A 136 -18.75 1.49 14.38
CA LYS A 136 -19.23 2.30 15.52
C LYS A 136 -18.09 2.78 16.42
N LYS A 137 -16.89 2.23 16.27
CA LYS A 137 -15.73 2.62 17.08
C LYS A 137 -15.11 3.91 16.55
N THR A 138 -15.05 4.93 17.39
CA THR A 138 -14.39 6.21 17.09
C THR A 138 -12.93 6.03 16.66
N THR A 139 -12.22 5.07 17.30
CA THR A 139 -10.82 4.74 16.93
C THR A 139 -10.70 4.26 15.49
N MET A 140 -11.72 3.55 14.97
CA MET A 140 -11.75 3.08 13.59
C MET A 140 -11.83 4.26 12.61
N TRP A 141 -12.72 5.21 12.84
CA TRP A 141 -12.86 6.39 11.98
C TRP A 141 -11.61 7.27 11.99
N TYR A 142 -11.02 7.50 13.17
CA TYR A 142 -9.76 8.24 13.22
C TYR A 142 -8.63 7.51 12.48
N SER A 143 -8.61 6.16 12.53
CA SER A 143 -7.65 5.38 11.75
C SER A 143 -7.91 5.47 10.25
N ILE A 144 -9.17 5.36 9.79
CA ILE A 144 -9.58 5.50 8.39
C ILE A 144 -9.15 6.86 7.85
N ILE A 145 -9.50 7.95 8.55
CA ILE A 145 -9.17 9.32 8.11
C ILE A 145 -7.65 9.52 8.09
N ALA A 146 -6.94 9.08 9.14
CA ALA A 146 -5.48 9.19 9.19
C ALA A 146 -4.81 8.43 8.04
N VAL A 147 -5.24 7.21 7.75
CA VAL A 147 -4.74 6.40 6.63
C VAL A 147 -5.01 7.07 5.29
N THR A 148 -6.23 7.56 5.08
CA THR A 148 -6.60 8.29 3.85
C THR A 148 -5.71 9.52 3.64
N LEU A 149 -5.46 10.29 4.70
CA LEU A 149 -4.64 11.49 4.63
C LEU A 149 -3.15 11.16 4.41
N ILE A 150 -2.57 10.23 5.16
CA ILE A 150 -1.15 9.84 5.00
C ILE A 150 -0.93 9.25 3.61
N ASN A 151 -1.81 8.36 3.17
CA ASN A 151 -1.69 7.75 1.84
C ASN A 151 -1.89 8.78 0.72
N GLY A 152 -2.81 9.72 0.91
CA GLY A 152 -3.03 10.84 -0.01
C GLY A 152 -1.80 11.73 -0.15
N ALA A 153 -1.10 12.02 0.96
CA ALA A 153 0.17 12.74 0.93
C ALA A 153 1.25 12.02 0.13
N MET A 154 1.41 10.71 0.40
CA MET A 154 2.47 9.91 -0.21
C MET A 154 2.22 9.68 -1.71
N PHE A 155 1.07 9.12 -2.05
CA PHE A 155 0.76 8.76 -3.43
C PHE A 155 0.31 9.96 -4.27
N GLY A 156 -0.21 11.03 -3.65
CA GLY A 156 -0.47 12.29 -4.33
C GLY A 156 0.79 12.85 -4.98
N PHE A 157 1.87 12.98 -4.23
CA PHE A 157 3.16 13.42 -4.77
C PHE A 157 3.83 12.36 -5.66
N PHE A 158 3.82 11.08 -5.23
CA PHE A 158 4.47 9.99 -5.98
C PHE A 158 3.95 9.89 -7.42
N SER A 159 2.66 10.14 -7.65
CA SER A 159 2.05 10.13 -8.99
C SER A 159 2.67 11.15 -9.94
N TYR A 160 3.23 12.23 -9.41
CA TYR A 160 3.85 13.31 -10.16
C TYR A 160 5.37 13.40 -9.97
N MET A 161 5.97 12.43 -9.27
CA MET A 161 7.41 12.45 -8.94
C MET A 161 8.29 12.51 -10.20
N SER A 162 7.93 11.78 -11.26
CA SER A 162 8.67 11.81 -12.53
C SER A 162 8.62 13.20 -13.17
N ASP A 163 7.46 13.85 -13.16
CA ASP A 163 7.29 15.21 -13.67
C ASP A 163 8.04 16.24 -12.82
N TYR A 164 8.06 16.05 -11.50
CA TYR A 164 8.80 16.90 -10.59
C TYR A 164 10.31 16.82 -10.88
N LEU A 165 10.86 15.61 -10.97
CA LEU A 165 12.26 15.37 -11.30
C LEU A 165 12.64 15.97 -12.65
N LYS A 166 11.76 15.88 -13.64
CA LYS A 166 12.01 16.42 -14.99
C LYS A 166 11.94 17.94 -15.04
N LYS A 167 10.94 18.56 -14.40
CA LYS A 167 10.61 19.99 -14.59
C LYS A 167 11.18 20.90 -13.51
N VAL A 168 11.42 20.39 -12.28
CA VAL A 168 11.89 21.17 -11.15
C VAL A 168 13.37 20.89 -10.86
N THR A 169 13.74 19.60 -10.83
CA THR A 169 15.13 19.19 -10.57
C THR A 169 15.97 19.14 -11.85
N GLU A 170 15.30 19.16 -13.01
CA GLU A 170 15.92 19.08 -14.36
C GLU A 170 16.79 17.82 -14.55
N VAL A 171 16.38 16.71 -13.95
CA VAL A 171 17.09 15.43 -14.06
C VAL A 171 16.91 14.86 -15.47
N PRO A 172 17.99 14.39 -16.12
CA PRO A 172 17.90 13.71 -17.42
C PRO A 172 16.98 12.50 -17.37
N TYR A 173 16.22 12.25 -18.42
CA TYR A 173 15.16 11.24 -18.46
C TYR A 173 15.65 9.82 -18.10
N ASN A 174 16.84 9.45 -18.56
CA ASN A 174 17.49 8.17 -18.26
C ASN A 174 17.81 8.00 -16.77
N VAL A 175 18.06 9.10 -16.04
CA VAL A 175 18.36 9.08 -14.61
C VAL A 175 17.08 9.01 -13.76
N ILE A 176 15.95 9.55 -14.25
CA ILE A 176 14.66 9.50 -13.54
C ILE A 176 14.28 8.06 -13.22
N SER A 177 14.41 7.13 -14.17
CA SER A 177 14.11 5.71 -13.96
C SER A 177 14.99 5.10 -12.86
N ALA A 178 16.27 5.47 -12.80
CA ALA A 178 17.17 5.02 -11.74
C ALA A 178 16.77 5.58 -10.37
N VAL A 179 16.36 6.85 -10.29
CA VAL A 179 15.88 7.47 -9.04
C VAL A 179 14.61 6.79 -8.55
N LEU A 180 13.66 6.48 -9.44
CA LEU A 180 12.44 5.74 -9.08
C LEU A 180 12.73 4.30 -8.63
N LEU A 181 13.68 3.62 -9.27
CA LEU A 181 14.15 2.31 -8.84
C LEU A 181 14.73 2.37 -7.44
N VAL A 182 15.59 3.34 -7.18
CA VAL A 182 16.22 3.55 -5.87
C VAL A 182 15.19 3.90 -4.80
N TYR A 183 14.17 4.71 -5.11
CA TYR A 183 13.03 4.94 -4.22
C TYR A 183 12.32 3.63 -3.87
N GLY A 184 12.06 2.77 -4.85
CA GLY A 184 11.42 1.47 -4.63
C GLY A 184 12.27 0.53 -3.76
N LEU A 185 13.59 0.49 -3.98
CA LEU A 185 14.52 -0.28 -3.13
C LEU A 185 14.55 0.27 -1.70
N ALA A 186 14.57 1.59 -1.53
CA ALA A 186 14.48 2.24 -0.24
C ALA A 186 13.16 1.91 0.48
N ASN A 187 12.05 1.81 -0.27
CA ASN A 187 10.75 1.39 0.27
C ASN A 187 10.79 -0.04 0.83
N ILE A 188 11.49 -0.96 0.16
CA ILE A 188 11.72 -2.33 0.68
C ILE A 188 12.46 -2.28 2.02
N VAL A 189 13.51 -1.47 2.13
CA VAL A 189 14.24 -1.27 3.40
C VAL A 189 13.30 -0.73 4.47
N GLY A 190 12.49 0.27 4.13
CA GLY A 190 11.47 0.83 5.01
C GLY A 190 10.47 -0.20 5.54
N ASN A 191 9.99 -1.09 4.67
CA ASN A 191 9.10 -2.17 5.07
C ASN A 191 9.75 -3.12 6.08
N VAL A 192 11.01 -3.50 5.88
CA VAL A 192 11.76 -4.34 6.84
C VAL A 192 11.93 -3.64 8.18
N MET A 193 12.27 -2.34 8.16
CA MET A 193 12.38 -1.52 9.38
C MET A 193 11.06 -1.40 10.12
N ALA A 194 9.96 -1.23 9.40
CA ALA A 194 8.61 -1.09 9.97
C ALA A 194 8.24 -2.25 10.87
N GLY A 195 8.51 -3.49 10.44
CA GLY A 195 8.21 -4.68 11.23
C GLY A 195 8.92 -4.67 12.59
N LYS A 196 10.16 -4.18 12.65
CA LYS A 196 10.91 -4.01 13.92
C LYS A 196 10.34 -2.87 14.76
N LEU A 197 10.12 -1.70 14.15
CA LEU A 197 9.63 -0.51 14.85
C LEU A 197 8.26 -0.75 15.49
N LEU A 198 7.34 -1.39 14.75
CA LEU A 198 6.01 -1.74 15.25
C LEU A 198 6.07 -2.78 16.38
N SER A 199 6.98 -3.74 16.30
CA SER A 199 7.14 -4.77 17.36
C SER A 199 7.75 -4.18 18.64
N ILE A 200 8.64 -3.18 18.55
CA ILE A 200 9.27 -2.53 19.70
C ILE A 200 8.30 -1.52 20.36
N ASN A 201 7.78 -0.58 19.57
CA ASN A 201 6.87 0.44 20.07
C ASN A 201 5.99 1.01 18.94
N ALA A 202 4.88 0.33 18.68
CA ALA A 202 3.93 0.72 17.64
C ALA A 202 3.39 2.15 17.82
N LYS A 203 3.06 2.54 19.08
CA LYS A 203 2.55 3.88 19.38
C LYS A 203 3.53 4.97 18.97
N ARG A 204 4.83 4.81 19.30
CA ARG A 204 5.87 5.77 18.94
C ARG A 204 6.07 5.83 17.43
N SER A 205 6.11 4.67 16.76
CA SER A 205 6.24 4.60 15.29
C SER A 205 5.10 5.35 14.59
N ILE A 206 3.85 5.12 15.00
CA ILE A 206 2.66 5.73 14.43
C ILE A 206 2.67 7.27 14.62
N ILE A 207 3.02 7.74 15.82
CA ILE A 207 3.02 9.19 16.12
C ILE A 207 4.12 9.92 15.35
N LEU A 208 5.33 9.37 15.31
CA LEU A 208 6.48 10.05 14.70
C LEU A 208 6.42 10.07 13.16
N MET A 209 5.73 9.12 12.55
CA MET A 209 5.74 8.96 11.09
C MET A 209 5.21 10.16 10.30
N PRO A 210 4.03 10.75 10.61
CA PRO A 210 3.54 11.92 9.88
C PRO A 210 4.50 13.13 10.00
N PHE A 211 5.17 13.29 11.14
CA PHE A 211 6.16 14.35 11.32
C PHE A 211 7.40 14.10 10.48
N ALA A 212 7.91 12.87 10.45
CA ALA A 212 9.07 12.52 9.62
C ALA A 212 8.79 12.76 8.14
N LEU A 213 7.59 12.36 7.67
CA LEU A 213 7.15 12.63 6.30
C LEU A 213 7.02 14.15 6.06
N LEU A 214 6.40 14.89 6.97
CA LEU A 214 6.22 16.33 6.85
C LEU A 214 7.56 17.05 6.68
N VAL A 215 8.53 16.74 7.55
CA VAL A 215 9.88 17.30 7.45
C VAL A 215 10.54 16.94 6.12
N SER A 216 10.42 15.69 5.69
CA SER A 216 11.01 15.25 4.41
C SER A 216 10.39 15.95 3.21
N TYR A 217 9.07 16.20 3.19
CA TYR A 217 8.44 16.97 2.12
C TYR A 217 8.79 18.46 2.15
N ILE A 218 8.98 19.05 3.34
CA ILE A 218 9.52 20.41 3.45
C ILE A 218 10.95 20.48 2.89
N CYS A 219 11.81 19.53 3.28
CA CYS A 219 13.16 19.43 2.72
C CYS A 219 13.11 19.28 1.19
N LEU A 220 12.23 18.40 0.67
CA LEU A 220 12.06 18.20 -0.77
C LEU A 220 11.69 19.50 -1.50
N PHE A 221 10.80 20.31 -0.94
CA PHE A 221 10.44 21.62 -1.50
C PHE A 221 11.61 22.60 -1.51
N ILE A 222 12.43 22.61 -0.44
CA ILE A 222 13.58 23.51 -0.31
C ILE A 222 14.70 23.13 -1.28
N VAL A 223 15.04 21.83 -1.35
CA VAL A 223 16.19 21.34 -2.14
C VAL A 223 15.82 20.85 -3.54
N GLY A 224 14.59 21.06 -3.96
CA GLY A 224 14.02 20.47 -5.19
C GLY A 224 14.82 20.73 -6.46
N GLU A 225 15.57 21.82 -6.53
CA GLU A 225 16.40 22.21 -7.68
C GLU A 225 17.80 21.57 -7.64
N TRP A 226 18.23 20.98 -6.52
CA TRP A 226 19.58 20.43 -6.34
C TRP A 226 19.56 18.91 -6.49
N ILE A 227 20.05 18.40 -7.61
CA ILE A 227 19.98 16.97 -7.96
C ILE A 227 20.50 16.06 -6.83
N GLY A 228 21.68 16.34 -6.29
CA GLY A 228 22.28 15.50 -5.24
C GLY A 228 21.46 15.45 -3.96
N ALA A 229 21.02 16.61 -3.46
CA ALA A 229 20.18 16.70 -2.26
C ALA A 229 18.79 16.09 -2.50
N MET A 230 18.22 16.28 -3.69
CA MET A 230 16.93 15.73 -4.09
C MET A 230 16.94 14.20 -4.08
N VAL A 231 17.98 13.56 -4.62
CA VAL A 231 18.12 12.09 -4.61
C VAL A 231 18.16 11.57 -3.18
N ILE A 232 18.90 12.23 -2.28
CA ILE A 232 18.95 11.84 -0.85
C ILE A 232 17.57 11.93 -0.21
N VAL A 233 16.84 13.03 -0.43
CA VAL A 233 15.49 13.21 0.12
C VAL A 233 14.52 12.16 -0.42
N ILE A 234 14.60 11.83 -1.71
CA ILE A 234 13.78 10.77 -2.32
C ILE A 234 14.10 9.40 -1.71
N LEU A 235 15.35 9.09 -1.44
CA LEU A 235 15.74 7.87 -0.71
C LEU A 235 15.09 7.81 0.68
N ILE A 236 15.19 8.90 1.43
CA ILE A 236 14.56 9.01 2.76
C ILE A 236 13.05 8.83 2.64
N LEU A 237 12.41 9.50 1.69
CA LEU A 237 10.97 9.36 1.43
C LEU A 237 10.60 7.93 1.07
N GLY A 238 11.41 7.20 0.30
CA GLY A 238 11.20 5.79 -0.01
C GLY A 238 11.18 4.94 1.27
N VAL A 239 12.17 5.09 2.14
CA VAL A 239 12.22 4.39 3.44
C VAL A 239 10.99 4.74 4.29
N LEU A 240 10.68 6.02 4.44
CA LEU A 240 9.54 6.49 5.22
C LEU A 240 8.20 5.98 4.65
N ALA A 241 8.07 5.90 3.33
CA ALA A 241 6.88 5.36 2.68
C ALA A 241 6.66 3.88 3.02
N GLY A 242 7.71 3.07 3.05
CA GLY A 242 7.64 1.68 3.50
C GLY A 242 7.20 1.57 4.96
N ILE A 243 7.79 2.37 5.85
CA ILE A 243 7.40 2.39 7.26
C ILE A 243 5.94 2.87 7.42
N ALA A 244 5.55 3.93 6.71
CA ALA A 244 4.22 4.51 6.79
C ALA A 244 3.14 3.52 6.32
N SER A 245 3.38 2.75 5.25
CA SER A 245 2.44 1.75 4.75
C SER A 245 2.11 0.69 5.81
N ASN A 246 3.13 0.19 6.51
CA ASN A 246 2.95 -0.74 7.61
C ASN A 246 2.24 -0.11 8.81
N ASN A 247 2.59 1.13 9.17
CA ASN A 247 1.93 1.86 10.27
C ASN A 247 0.44 2.09 9.98
N MET A 248 0.10 2.43 8.73
CA MET A 248 -1.28 2.62 8.29
C MET A 248 -2.09 1.33 8.40
N GLN A 249 -1.56 0.21 7.91
CA GLN A 249 -2.21 -1.10 8.02
C GLN A 249 -2.38 -1.50 9.49
N TYR A 250 -1.33 -1.32 10.31
CA TYR A 250 -1.38 -1.62 11.74
C TYR A 250 -2.44 -0.78 12.47
N MET A 251 -2.58 0.50 12.16
CA MET A 251 -3.60 1.37 12.78
C MET A 251 -5.01 0.85 12.60
N ILE A 252 -5.35 0.37 11.42
CA ILE A 252 -6.67 -0.18 11.11
C ILE A 252 -6.84 -1.56 11.76
N ALA A 253 -5.84 -2.45 11.65
CA ALA A 253 -5.88 -3.79 12.23
C ALA A 253 -6.01 -3.76 13.77
N ASP A 254 -5.29 -2.85 14.43
CA ASP A 254 -5.36 -2.64 15.89
C ASP A 254 -6.71 -2.06 16.36
N ALA A 255 -7.40 -1.31 15.50
CA ALA A 255 -8.73 -0.78 15.81
C ALA A 255 -9.84 -1.85 15.75
N ALA A 256 -9.64 -2.94 15.00
CA ALA A 256 -10.62 -4.01 14.78
C ALA A 256 -10.01 -5.41 14.81
N PRO A 257 -9.38 -5.84 15.92
CA PRO A 257 -8.76 -7.15 16.03
C PRO A 257 -9.76 -8.30 15.95
N GLU A 258 -11.04 -8.05 16.26
CA GLU A 258 -12.13 -9.02 16.17
C GLU A 258 -12.61 -9.30 14.73
N ALA A 259 -12.27 -8.43 13.76
CA ALA A 259 -12.68 -8.56 12.36
C ALA A 259 -11.50 -8.29 11.41
N PRO A 260 -10.42 -9.09 11.43
CA PRO A 260 -9.17 -8.79 10.74
C PRO A 260 -9.31 -8.70 9.22
N ASP A 261 -10.14 -9.54 8.61
CA ASP A 261 -10.36 -9.51 7.16
C ASP A 261 -11.10 -8.22 6.74
N PHE A 262 -12.09 -7.79 7.54
CA PHE A 262 -12.79 -6.53 7.33
C PHE A 262 -11.87 -5.33 7.56
N ALA A 263 -11.06 -5.35 8.62
CA ALA A 263 -10.08 -4.31 8.92
C ALA A 263 -9.09 -4.12 7.77
N ASN A 264 -8.51 -5.20 7.25
CA ASN A 264 -7.60 -5.11 6.11
C ASN A 264 -8.29 -4.64 4.82
N GLY A 265 -9.56 -5.01 4.60
CA GLY A 265 -10.38 -4.45 3.52
C GLY A 265 -10.57 -2.94 3.67
N MET A 266 -10.87 -2.47 4.88
CA MET A 266 -11.00 -1.02 5.19
C MET A 266 -9.68 -0.27 5.01
N PHE A 267 -8.54 -0.90 5.38
CA PHE A 267 -7.22 -0.33 5.09
C PHE A 267 -7.03 -0.08 3.60
N LEU A 268 -7.29 -1.09 2.76
CA LEU A 268 -7.13 -0.97 1.30
C LEU A 268 -8.07 0.07 0.70
N THR A 269 -9.32 0.12 1.17
CA THR A 269 -10.30 1.13 0.75
C THR A 269 -9.84 2.53 1.11
N SER A 270 -9.41 2.74 2.35
CA SER A 270 -8.92 4.04 2.84
C SER A 270 -7.66 4.48 2.09
N ALA A 271 -6.75 3.55 1.82
CA ALA A 271 -5.52 3.82 1.06
C ALA A 271 -5.85 4.24 -0.38
N ASN A 272 -6.70 3.50 -1.08
CA ASN A 272 -7.09 3.83 -2.45
C ASN A 272 -7.86 5.17 -2.53
N LEU A 273 -8.75 5.43 -1.56
CA LEU A 273 -9.43 6.72 -1.45
C LEU A 273 -8.42 7.86 -1.27
N GLY A 274 -7.44 7.64 -0.38
CA GLY A 274 -6.34 8.58 -0.16
C GLY A 274 -5.54 8.83 -1.45
N THR A 275 -5.15 7.78 -2.17
CA THR A 275 -4.47 7.92 -3.47
C THR A 275 -5.27 8.78 -4.44
N THR A 276 -6.56 8.49 -4.60
CA THR A 276 -7.44 9.22 -5.54
C THR A 276 -7.55 10.70 -5.19
N ILE A 277 -7.88 11.02 -3.94
CA ILE A 277 -8.05 12.41 -3.49
C ILE A 277 -6.69 13.13 -3.49
N GLY A 278 -5.64 12.45 -3.05
CA GLY A 278 -4.28 13.00 -3.00
C GLY A 278 -3.76 13.36 -4.38
N THR A 279 -3.91 12.48 -5.36
CA THR A 279 -3.51 12.74 -6.74
C THR A 279 -4.29 13.91 -7.33
N ALA A 280 -5.61 13.98 -7.09
CA ALA A 280 -6.43 15.09 -7.58
C ALA A 280 -6.00 16.43 -6.97
N ILE A 281 -5.76 16.50 -5.65
CA ILE A 281 -5.35 17.75 -4.99
C ILE A 281 -3.94 18.16 -5.39
N CYS A 282 -2.97 17.23 -5.42
CA CYS A 282 -1.61 17.54 -5.90
C CYS A 282 -1.64 18.02 -7.37
N GLY A 283 -2.48 17.39 -8.21
CA GLY A 283 -2.70 17.80 -9.59
C GLY A 283 -3.28 19.22 -9.72
N ALA A 284 -4.23 19.59 -8.85
CA ALA A 284 -4.78 20.95 -8.81
C ALA A 284 -3.67 21.99 -8.50
N PHE A 285 -2.80 21.73 -7.52
CA PHE A 285 -1.65 22.60 -7.25
C PHE A 285 -0.71 22.72 -8.46
N ILE A 286 -0.51 21.62 -9.21
CA ILE A 286 0.31 21.66 -10.44
C ILE A 286 -0.33 22.57 -11.50
N THR A 287 -1.64 22.46 -11.70
CA THR A 287 -2.36 23.24 -12.70
C THR A 287 -2.36 24.73 -12.38
N GLU A 288 -2.57 25.09 -11.14
CA GLU A 288 -2.69 26.49 -10.73
C GLU A 288 -1.35 27.18 -10.48
N MET A 289 -0.35 26.46 -9.93
CA MET A 289 0.88 27.07 -9.43
C MET A 289 2.15 26.48 -10.05
N GLY A 290 2.06 25.34 -10.74
CA GLY A 290 3.18 24.65 -11.35
C GLY A 290 3.66 23.42 -10.55
N THR A 291 4.48 22.60 -11.21
CA THR A 291 4.87 21.25 -10.73
C THR A 291 5.55 21.28 -9.36
N ARG A 292 6.34 22.31 -9.04
CA ARG A 292 7.00 22.46 -7.75
C ARG A 292 6.01 22.45 -6.58
N TYR A 293 4.84 23.03 -6.77
CA TYR A 293 3.83 23.20 -5.73
C TYR A 293 2.96 21.96 -5.50
N SER A 294 3.15 20.88 -6.26
CA SER A 294 2.54 19.57 -5.97
C SER A 294 2.80 19.10 -4.54
N VAL A 295 3.95 19.49 -3.98
CA VAL A 295 4.36 19.19 -2.59
C VAL A 295 3.38 19.78 -1.56
N PHE A 296 2.74 20.91 -1.86
CA PHE A 296 1.80 21.56 -0.93
C PHE A 296 0.56 20.70 -0.69
N GLY A 297 0.11 19.95 -1.70
CA GLY A 297 -0.94 18.96 -1.50
C GLY A 297 -0.54 17.91 -0.45
N SER A 298 0.68 17.37 -0.53
CA SER A 298 1.19 16.42 0.46
C SER A 298 1.34 17.04 1.86
N LEU A 299 1.85 18.27 1.95
CA LEU A 299 1.98 18.98 3.24
C LEU A 299 0.62 19.22 3.90
N PHE A 300 -0.39 19.63 3.13
CA PHE A 300 -1.77 19.80 3.60
C PHE A 300 -2.31 18.51 4.23
N PHE A 301 -2.18 17.39 3.52
CA PHE A 301 -2.63 16.10 4.02
C PHE A 301 -1.87 15.65 5.27
N LEU A 302 -0.55 15.87 5.33
CA LEU A 302 0.27 15.47 6.49
C LEU A 302 -0.08 16.28 7.73
N ILE A 303 -0.25 17.59 7.60
CA ILE A 303 -0.67 18.45 8.72
C ILE A 303 -2.02 17.96 9.27
N ALA A 304 -2.99 17.71 8.39
CA ALA A 304 -4.28 17.18 8.80
C ALA A 304 -4.14 15.78 9.45
N SER A 305 -3.28 14.91 8.91
CA SER A 305 -3.07 13.56 9.43
C SER A 305 -2.52 13.53 10.85
N ILE A 306 -1.66 14.48 11.22
CA ILE A 306 -1.11 14.61 12.58
C ILE A 306 -2.23 14.74 13.60
N VAL A 307 -3.25 15.55 13.31
CA VAL A 307 -4.41 15.74 14.19
C VAL A 307 -5.14 14.41 14.40
N PHE A 308 -5.46 13.69 13.32
CA PHE A 308 -6.22 12.44 13.42
C PHE A 308 -5.42 11.29 14.03
N VAL A 309 -4.11 11.22 13.78
CA VAL A 309 -3.22 10.27 14.46
C VAL A 309 -3.18 10.55 15.97
N TYR A 310 -3.06 11.82 16.37
CA TYR A 310 -3.08 12.21 17.78
C TYR A 310 -4.41 11.86 18.46
N LEU A 311 -5.54 12.20 17.85
CA LEU A 311 -6.87 11.87 18.35
C LEU A 311 -7.06 10.35 18.49
N ARG A 312 -6.64 9.58 17.49
CA ARG A 312 -6.67 8.11 17.54
C ARG A 312 -5.92 7.57 18.76
N VAL A 313 -4.69 8.05 18.96
CA VAL A 313 -3.84 7.57 20.05
C VAL A 313 -4.42 7.95 21.42
N ARG A 314 -4.98 9.15 21.54
CA ARG A 314 -5.63 9.63 22.77
C ARG A 314 -6.85 8.77 23.13
N VAL A 315 -7.75 8.51 22.17
CA VAL A 315 -8.94 7.68 22.39
C VAL A 315 -8.58 6.24 22.72
N ALA A 316 -7.58 5.66 22.04
CA ALA A 316 -7.11 4.31 22.34
C ALA A 316 -6.51 4.21 23.76
N HIS A 317 -5.86 5.27 24.26
CA HIS A 317 -5.31 5.31 25.62
C HIS A 317 -6.40 5.37 26.69
N ILE A 318 -7.40 6.24 26.53
CA ILE A 318 -8.54 6.36 27.44
C ILE A 318 -9.29 5.02 27.56
N ARG A 319 -9.50 4.33 26.44
CA ARG A 319 -10.20 3.05 26.41
C ARG A 319 -9.46 1.94 27.18
N LYS A 320 -8.12 1.94 27.15
CA LYS A 320 -7.33 0.99 27.96
C LYS A 320 -7.42 1.27 29.45
N GLN A 321 -7.60 2.52 29.86
CA GLN A 321 -7.76 2.90 31.28
C GLN A 321 -9.16 2.61 31.82
N VAL A 322 -10.20 2.66 30.99
CA VAL A 322 -11.59 2.43 31.40
C VAL A 322 -11.94 0.92 31.45
N ASN A 323 -11.20 0.08 30.72
CA ASN A 323 -11.39 -1.38 30.72
C ASN A 323 -10.46 -2.11 31.72
N ILE A 324 -9.79 -1.40 32.62
CA ILE A 324 -9.14 -1.88 33.86
C ILE A 324 -10.06 -1.58 35.03
#